data_c2edffef95c09e4b7bdf818ff62eb520
#
_entry.id   c2edffef95c09e4b7bdf818ff62eb520
#
_cell.length_a   1.000
_cell.length_b   1.000
_cell.length_c   1.000
_cell.angle_alpha   90.00
_cell.angle_beta   90.00
_cell.angle_gamma   90.00
#
_symmetry.space_group_name_H-M   'P 1'
#
loop_
_entity.id
_entity.type
_entity.pdbx_description
1 polymer ?
#
loop_
_entity_poly.entity_id
_entity_poly.type
_entity_poly.pdbx_seq_one_letter_code
_entity_poly.pdbx_strand_id
1 'polypeptide(L)'
;PEGEVCYTDLESILKTLDEPADGRLVAHLLSMPLNDGGQWDMLTAIVSKYGLVPKGAMPETFSSSATGEMVSYMTEKLREYACILRKAHKEGKTDAELRAMKDEMMQTVYNMLCICLGKPPKTFDFEYRDKDKNFHRDLNLTPQAFYEKYIGLNLDDYISIINAPTEDKPYYRSYSVEYLGNVLEGRQVKYVNLPIEELKKAAVAQMQDGEPVWFGCDVGKRSTRESGVMDTKIF
;
A
#
# COMPACT_ATOMS: atom_id res chain seq x y z
N PRO A 1 2.92 -3.21 -6.24
CA PRO A 1 2.50 -3.04 -4.82
C PRO A 1 2.16 -4.37 -4.17
N GLU A 2 1.31 -5.21 -4.78
CA GLU A 2 0.79 -6.45 -4.20
C GLU A 2 1.90 -7.45 -3.82
N GLY A 3 2.95 -7.54 -4.62
CA GLY A 3 4.11 -8.38 -4.33
C GLY A 3 4.86 -7.96 -3.07
N GLU A 4 5.00 -6.66 -2.84
CA GLU A 4 5.60 -6.11 -1.62
C GLU A 4 4.71 -6.35 -0.40
N VAL A 5 3.39 -6.20 -0.55
CA VAL A 5 2.44 -6.51 0.53
C VAL A 5 2.56 -7.98 0.93
N CYS A 6 2.55 -8.91 -0.03
CA CYS A 6 2.71 -10.35 0.24
C CYS A 6 4.06 -10.67 0.90
N TYR A 7 5.14 -10.02 0.46
CA TYR A 7 6.47 -10.18 1.08
C TYR A 7 6.47 -9.71 2.53
N THR A 8 5.91 -8.53 2.79
CA THR A 8 5.84 -7.93 4.13
C THR A 8 4.94 -8.74 5.05
N ASP A 9 3.84 -9.30 4.54
CA ASP A 9 2.96 -10.20 5.29
C ASP A 9 3.72 -11.45 5.76
N LEU A 10 4.43 -12.15 4.86
CA LEU A 10 5.22 -13.32 5.23
C LEU A 10 6.38 -12.97 6.19
N GLU A 11 6.99 -11.79 6.09
CA GLU A 11 7.96 -11.32 7.10
C GLU A 11 7.29 -11.08 8.47
N SER A 12 6.07 -10.57 8.49
CA SER A 12 5.29 -10.42 9.74
C SER A 12 4.95 -11.78 10.35
N ILE A 13 4.64 -12.78 9.53
CA ILE A 13 4.47 -14.16 9.99
C ILE A 13 5.76 -14.71 10.61
N LEU A 14 6.92 -14.52 9.95
CA LEU A 14 8.21 -14.95 10.50
C LEU A 14 8.54 -14.29 11.84
N LYS A 15 8.20 -13.02 12.03
CA LYS A 15 8.39 -12.30 13.30
C LYS A 15 7.45 -12.76 14.41
N THR A 16 6.38 -13.46 14.11
CA THR A 16 5.34 -13.89 15.06
C THR A 16 5.23 -15.41 15.19
N LEU A 17 6.28 -16.15 14.83
CA LEU A 17 6.27 -17.62 14.88
C LEU A 17 6.07 -18.18 16.29
N ASP A 18 6.58 -17.48 17.32
CA ASP A 18 6.44 -17.86 18.74
C ASP A 18 5.09 -17.45 19.35
N GLU A 19 4.33 -16.60 18.66
CA GLU A 19 2.99 -16.22 19.10
C GLU A 19 1.98 -17.37 18.92
N PRO A 20 0.97 -17.50 19.80
CA PRO A 20 -0.07 -18.51 19.64
C PRO A 20 -0.79 -18.38 18.29
N ALA A 21 -1.00 -19.50 17.61
CA ALA A 21 -1.66 -19.50 16.28
C ALA A 21 -3.12 -18.99 16.33
N ASP A 22 -3.79 -19.19 17.46
CA ASP A 22 -5.14 -18.70 17.79
C ASP A 22 -5.13 -17.35 18.53
N GLY A 23 -3.94 -16.77 18.73
CA GLY A 23 -3.78 -15.46 19.36
C GLY A 23 -4.32 -14.31 18.50
N ARG A 24 -4.76 -13.25 19.17
CA ARG A 24 -5.36 -12.05 18.50
C ARG A 24 -4.47 -11.46 17.43
N LEU A 25 -3.15 -11.38 17.63
CA LEU A 25 -2.20 -10.82 16.69
C LEU A 25 -2.14 -11.66 15.40
N VAL A 26 -1.92 -12.96 15.54
CA VAL A 26 -1.84 -13.88 14.38
C VAL A 26 -3.18 -13.93 13.64
N ALA A 27 -4.30 -13.99 14.36
CA ALA A 27 -5.63 -13.94 13.76
C ALA A 27 -5.85 -12.65 12.97
N HIS A 28 -5.36 -11.50 13.49
CA HIS A 28 -5.44 -10.22 12.79
C HIS A 28 -4.60 -10.22 11.50
N LEU A 29 -3.34 -10.64 11.55
CA LEU A 29 -2.46 -10.72 10.38
C LEU A 29 -3.05 -11.62 9.29
N LEU A 30 -3.61 -12.77 9.67
CA LEU A 30 -4.19 -13.74 8.74
C LEU A 30 -5.62 -13.40 8.29
N SER A 31 -6.28 -12.42 8.89
CA SER A 31 -7.65 -12.05 8.51
C SER A 31 -7.71 -11.43 7.12
N MET A 32 -6.78 -10.53 6.82
CA MET A 32 -6.67 -9.84 5.51
C MET A 32 -5.18 -9.61 5.16
N PRO A 33 -4.42 -10.67 4.84
CA PRO A 33 -2.99 -10.56 4.52
C PRO A 33 -2.73 -9.73 3.25
N LEU A 34 -3.70 -9.67 2.37
CA LEU A 34 -3.70 -8.82 1.18
C LEU A 34 -5.06 -8.12 1.07
N ASN A 35 -5.05 -6.80 0.96
CA ASN A 35 -6.24 -6.02 0.67
C ASN A 35 -5.95 -4.95 -0.40
N ASP A 36 -7.01 -4.48 -1.02
CA ASP A 36 -6.96 -3.44 -2.03
C ASP A 36 -7.19 -2.07 -1.38
N GLY A 37 -6.17 -1.58 -0.71
CA GLY A 37 -6.20 -0.31 -0.02
C GLY A 37 -4.79 0.10 0.42
N GLY A 38 -4.64 1.31 0.94
CA GLY A 38 -3.34 1.78 1.37
C GLY A 38 -3.38 3.15 2.04
N GLN A 39 -2.23 3.51 2.57
CA GLN A 39 -1.94 4.79 3.20
C GLN A 39 -0.94 5.57 2.35
N TRP A 40 -0.85 6.88 2.57
CA TRP A 40 0.10 7.74 1.87
C TRP A 40 1.53 7.21 1.94
N ASP A 41 1.98 6.82 3.13
CA ASP A 41 3.33 6.30 3.34
C ASP A 41 3.60 4.99 2.58
N MET A 42 2.57 4.16 2.36
CA MET A 42 2.67 2.96 1.54
C MET A 42 2.89 3.29 0.06
N LEU A 43 2.17 4.30 -0.47
CA LEU A 43 2.40 4.81 -1.83
C LEU A 43 3.81 5.37 -1.95
N THR A 44 4.22 6.21 -1.01
CA THR A 44 5.55 6.81 -0.97
C THR A 44 6.64 5.75 -0.99
N ALA A 45 6.52 4.70 -0.18
CA ALA A 45 7.46 3.61 -0.13
C ALA A 45 7.60 2.87 -1.48
N ILE A 46 6.48 2.60 -2.15
CA ILE A 46 6.48 1.96 -3.48
C ILE A 46 7.13 2.87 -4.53
N VAL A 47 6.77 4.15 -4.56
CA VAL A 47 7.31 5.10 -5.54
C VAL A 47 8.82 5.31 -5.32
N SER A 48 9.26 5.44 -4.07
CA SER A 48 10.67 5.59 -3.75
C SER A 48 11.50 4.35 -4.14
N LYS A 49 10.94 3.15 -3.98
CA LYS A 49 11.63 1.89 -4.31
C LYS A 49 11.63 1.60 -5.81
N TYR A 50 10.53 1.83 -6.50
CA TYR A 50 10.30 1.36 -7.86
C TYR A 50 10.12 2.45 -8.91
N GLY A 51 9.94 3.71 -8.51
CA GLY A 51 9.54 4.77 -9.41
C GLY A 51 8.09 4.67 -9.84
N LEU A 52 7.78 5.25 -10.98
CA LEU A 52 6.44 5.23 -11.58
C LEU A 52 6.48 4.79 -13.05
N VAL A 53 5.38 4.20 -13.49
CA VAL A 53 5.17 3.74 -14.86
C VAL A 53 3.89 4.38 -15.38
N PRO A 54 3.90 5.02 -16.57
CA PRO A 54 2.68 5.56 -17.16
C PRO A 54 1.75 4.42 -17.59
N LYS A 55 0.44 4.69 -17.58
CA LYS A 55 -0.59 3.70 -17.93
C LYS A 55 -0.38 3.04 -19.30
N GLY A 56 0.20 3.77 -20.26
CA GLY A 56 0.50 3.23 -21.59
C GLY A 56 1.59 2.16 -21.59
N ALA A 57 2.54 2.20 -20.64
CA ALA A 57 3.61 1.22 -20.54
C ALA A 57 3.23 -0.01 -19.70
N MET A 58 2.21 0.12 -18.83
CA MET A 58 1.61 -0.98 -18.08
C MET A 58 0.09 -0.82 -18.05
N PRO A 59 -0.60 -1.27 -19.10
CA PRO A 59 -2.04 -1.08 -19.24
C PRO A 59 -2.82 -1.92 -18.23
N GLU A 60 -4.04 -1.48 -17.95
CA GLU A 60 -4.98 -2.23 -17.12
C GLU A 60 -5.24 -3.63 -17.66
N THR A 61 -5.37 -4.58 -16.75
CA THR A 61 -5.82 -5.95 -17.02
C THR A 61 -7.23 -6.13 -16.46
N PHE A 62 -7.84 -7.30 -16.75
CA PHE A 62 -9.11 -7.65 -16.10
C PHE A 62 -8.96 -7.67 -14.57
N SER A 63 -7.89 -8.31 -14.07
CA SER A 63 -7.66 -8.43 -12.63
C SER A 63 -7.34 -7.10 -11.95
N SER A 64 -6.69 -6.14 -12.63
CA SER A 64 -6.44 -4.80 -12.04
C SER A 64 -7.71 -3.97 -11.89
N SER A 65 -8.71 -4.24 -12.74
CA SER A 65 -10.03 -3.57 -12.70
C SER A 65 -11.05 -4.30 -11.82
N ALA A 66 -10.79 -5.58 -11.49
CA ALA A 66 -11.68 -6.43 -10.67
C ALA A 66 -10.83 -7.35 -9.77
N THR A 67 -10.21 -6.76 -8.75
CA THR A 67 -9.17 -7.39 -7.90
C THR A 67 -9.68 -8.53 -7.03
N GLY A 68 -10.98 -8.64 -6.77
CA GLY A 68 -11.56 -9.51 -5.76
C GLY A 68 -11.14 -10.98 -5.86
N GLU A 69 -11.17 -11.58 -7.05
CA GLU A 69 -10.75 -12.98 -7.23
C GLU A 69 -9.26 -13.17 -7.02
N MET A 70 -8.44 -12.29 -7.61
CA MET A 70 -6.99 -12.31 -7.42
C MET A 70 -6.63 -12.20 -5.93
N VAL A 71 -7.20 -11.24 -5.22
CA VAL A 71 -6.98 -11.04 -3.78
C VAL A 71 -7.42 -12.25 -2.98
N SER A 72 -8.53 -12.90 -3.34
CA SER A 72 -9.01 -14.11 -2.67
C SER A 72 -8.01 -15.26 -2.80
N TYR A 73 -7.58 -15.59 -4.02
CA TYR A 73 -6.60 -16.66 -4.24
C TYR A 73 -5.24 -16.38 -3.58
N MET A 74 -4.79 -15.13 -3.64
CA MET A 74 -3.54 -14.71 -3.00
C MET A 74 -3.65 -14.83 -1.47
N THR A 75 -4.76 -14.42 -0.89
CA THR A 75 -5.04 -14.54 0.56
C THR A 75 -5.02 -15.99 1.01
N GLU A 76 -5.66 -16.89 0.27
CA GLU A 76 -5.63 -18.33 0.57
C GLU A 76 -4.20 -18.87 0.52
N LYS A 77 -3.44 -18.47 -0.48
CA LYS A 77 -2.05 -18.90 -0.65
C LYS A 77 -1.14 -18.38 0.46
N LEU A 78 -1.29 -17.13 0.89
CA LEU A 78 -0.53 -16.56 2.01
C LEU A 78 -0.86 -17.26 3.34
N ARG A 79 -2.12 -17.59 3.58
CA ARG A 79 -2.54 -18.40 4.74
C ARG A 79 -1.94 -19.80 4.74
N GLU A 80 -1.92 -20.47 3.58
CA GLU A 80 -1.25 -21.75 3.40
C GLU A 80 0.24 -21.64 3.74
N TYR A 81 0.93 -20.62 3.22
CA TYR A 81 2.35 -20.38 3.47
C TYR A 81 2.63 -20.06 4.94
N ALA A 82 1.80 -19.25 5.58
CA ALA A 82 1.90 -19.01 7.02
C ALA A 82 1.80 -20.31 7.83
N CYS A 83 0.88 -21.19 7.46
CA CYS A 83 0.73 -22.51 8.09
C CYS A 83 1.99 -23.37 7.91
N ILE A 84 2.53 -23.44 6.70
CA ILE A 84 3.74 -24.20 6.37
C ILE A 84 4.95 -23.66 7.15
N LEU A 85 5.17 -22.35 7.18
CA LEU A 85 6.29 -21.72 7.89
C LEU A 85 6.20 -21.96 9.41
N ARG A 86 5.02 -21.79 9.99
CA ARG A 86 4.80 -22.05 11.42
C ARG A 86 4.99 -23.52 11.77
N LYS A 87 4.59 -24.45 10.90
CA LYS A 87 4.85 -25.88 11.07
C LYS A 87 6.35 -26.19 11.02
N ALA A 88 7.04 -25.67 10.01
CA ALA A 88 8.48 -25.85 9.83
C ALA A 88 9.28 -25.30 11.03
N HIS A 89 8.88 -24.16 11.58
CA HIS A 89 9.45 -23.61 12.82
C HIS A 89 9.30 -24.55 14.00
N LYS A 90 8.09 -25.09 14.21
CA LYS A 90 7.83 -26.09 15.28
C LYS A 90 8.63 -27.39 15.10
N GLU A 91 8.97 -27.74 13.87
CA GLU A 91 9.83 -28.88 13.53
C GLU A 91 11.32 -28.56 13.70
N GLY A 92 11.68 -27.34 14.13
CA GLY A 92 13.03 -26.95 14.49
C GLY A 92 13.86 -26.38 13.32
N LYS A 93 13.24 -25.98 12.22
CA LYS A 93 13.95 -25.30 11.14
C LYS A 93 14.52 -23.95 11.63
N THR A 94 15.73 -23.66 11.16
CA THR A 94 16.42 -22.40 11.44
C THR A 94 15.79 -21.21 10.72
N ASP A 95 16.06 -20.00 11.18
CA ASP A 95 15.60 -18.77 10.52
C ASP A 95 16.08 -18.71 9.05
N ALA A 96 17.31 -19.12 8.77
CA ALA A 96 17.84 -19.16 7.41
C ALA A 96 17.07 -20.12 6.50
N GLU A 97 16.69 -21.31 7.00
CA GLU A 97 15.87 -22.26 6.25
C GLU A 97 14.45 -21.73 6.01
N LEU A 98 13.85 -21.10 7.01
CA LEU A 98 12.51 -20.50 6.89
C LEU A 98 12.49 -19.35 5.86
N ARG A 99 13.54 -18.53 5.84
CA ARG A 99 13.69 -17.47 4.83
C ARG A 99 13.88 -18.03 3.43
N ALA A 100 14.66 -19.09 3.27
CA ALA A 100 14.79 -19.77 1.98
C ALA A 100 13.46 -20.33 1.49
N MET A 101 12.67 -20.95 2.39
CA MET A 101 11.31 -21.40 2.07
C MET A 101 10.41 -20.22 1.64
N LYS A 102 10.46 -19.10 2.36
CA LYS A 102 9.71 -17.88 2.01
C LYS A 102 10.10 -17.39 0.60
N ASP A 103 11.37 -17.36 0.25
CA ASP A 103 11.83 -16.89 -1.05
C ASP A 103 11.30 -17.78 -2.20
N GLU A 104 11.24 -19.10 -2.00
CA GLU A 104 10.59 -20.02 -2.95
C GLU A 104 9.08 -19.75 -3.05
N MET A 105 8.40 -19.50 -1.92
CA MET A 105 6.98 -19.13 -1.88
C MET A 105 6.73 -17.83 -2.63
N MET A 106 7.59 -16.83 -2.47
CA MET A 106 7.50 -15.54 -3.17
C MET A 106 7.67 -15.67 -4.68
N GLN A 107 8.42 -16.65 -5.17
CA GLN A 107 8.49 -16.92 -6.61
C GLN A 107 7.12 -17.35 -7.16
N THR A 108 6.37 -18.14 -6.42
CA THR A 108 5.00 -18.55 -6.80
C THR A 108 4.06 -17.33 -6.78
N VAL A 109 4.13 -16.51 -5.72
CA VAL A 109 3.38 -15.25 -5.61
C VAL A 109 3.66 -14.34 -6.81
N TYR A 110 4.92 -14.14 -7.16
CA TYR A 110 5.32 -13.32 -8.32
C TYR A 110 4.73 -13.85 -9.63
N ASN A 111 4.76 -15.17 -9.83
CA ASN A 111 4.20 -15.78 -11.03
C ASN A 111 2.66 -15.58 -11.11
N MET A 112 1.95 -15.72 -9.99
CA MET A 112 0.51 -15.46 -9.93
C MET A 112 0.19 -13.99 -10.27
N LEU A 113 0.95 -13.05 -9.71
CA LEU A 113 0.78 -11.62 -10.01
C LEU A 113 1.09 -11.31 -11.48
N CYS A 114 2.14 -11.91 -12.06
CA CYS A 114 2.44 -11.73 -13.47
C CYS A 114 1.34 -12.27 -14.41
N ILE A 115 0.65 -13.35 -14.01
CA ILE A 115 -0.50 -13.89 -14.75
C ILE A 115 -1.68 -12.93 -14.69
N CYS A 116 -1.97 -12.36 -13.51
CA CYS A 116 -3.12 -11.50 -13.27
C CYS A 116 -2.92 -10.07 -13.80
N LEU A 117 -1.72 -9.49 -13.59
CA LEU A 117 -1.45 -8.07 -13.77
C LEU A 117 -0.45 -7.77 -14.91
N GLY A 118 0.15 -8.81 -15.49
CA GLY A 118 1.25 -8.64 -16.44
C GLY A 118 2.60 -8.43 -15.75
N LYS A 119 3.67 -8.54 -16.52
CA LYS A 119 5.02 -8.36 -16.02
C LYS A 119 5.40 -6.87 -16.03
N PRO A 120 5.83 -6.30 -14.89
CA PRO A 120 6.27 -4.92 -14.83
C PRO A 120 7.43 -4.65 -15.81
N PRO A 121 7.38 -3.57 -16.60
CA PRO A 121 8.45 -3.23 -17.53
C PRO A 121 9.68 -2.75 -16.76
N LYS A 122 10.87 -3.17 -17.18
CA LYS A 122 12.13 -2.65 -16.64
C LYS A 122 12.47 -1.28 -17.25
N THR A 123 12.13 -1.11 -18.53
CA THR A 123 12.28 0.12 -19.29
C THR A 123 11.10 0.24 -20.26
N PHE A 124 10.79 1.45 -20.65
CA PHE A 124 9.73 1.76 -21.61
C PHE A 124 10.04 3.04 -22.36
N ASP A 125 9.40 3.22 -23.51
CA ASP A 125 9.41 4.46 -24.26
C ASP A 125 8.21 5.30 -23.84
N PHE A 126 8.40 6.60 -23.65
CA PHE A 126 7.35 7.54 -23.29
C PHE A 126 7.19 8.61 -24.38
N GLU A 127 6.01 8.65 -24.96
CA GLU A 127 5.65 9.57 -26.03
C GLU A 127 4.41 10.35 -25.62
N TYR A 128 4.45 11.67 -25.83
CA TYR A 128 3.30 12.53 -25.56
C TYR A 128 3.32 13.77 -26.43
N ARG A 129 2.16 14.43 -26.50
CA ARG A 129 2.06 15.79 -27.04
C ARG A 129 1.75 16.74 -25.89
N ASP A 130 2.48 17.86 -25.85
CA ASP A 130 2.23 18.91 -24.88
C ASP A 130 0.94 19.70 -25.23
N LYS A 131 0.60 20.68 -24.39
CA LYS A 131 -0.57 21.56 -24.61
C LYS A 131 -0.51 22.35 -25.93
N ASP A 132 0.69 22.58 -26.46
CA ASP A 132 0.93 23.28 -27.72
C ASP A 132 1.01 22.29 -28.91
N LYS A 133 0.69 21.00 -28.68
CA LYS A 133 0.68 19.89 -29.64
C LYS A 133 2.07 19.49 -30.17
N ASN A 134 3.16 19.97 -29.55
CA ASN A 134 4.50 19.50 -29.88
C ASN A 134 4.67 18.04 -29.43
N PHE A 135 5.29 17.24 -30.27
CA PHE A 135 5.59 15.86 -30.01
C PHE A 135 6.88 15.73 -29.18
N HIS A 136 6.82 14.96 -28.13
CA HIS A 136 7.95 14.63 -27.26
C HIS A 136 8.11 13.11 -27.20
N ARG A 137 9.36 12.66 -27.13
CA ARG A 137 9.68 11.24 -27.03
C ARG A 137 10.94 11.04 -26.19
N ASP A 138 10.83 10.18 -25.19
CA ASP A 138 11.95 9.65 -24.42
C ASP A 138 12.00 8.14 -24.54
N LEU A 139 13.17 7.62 -24.87
CA LEU A 139 13.38 6.20 -25.10
C LEU A 139 14.07 5.55 -23.91
N ASN A 140 13.74 4.28 -23.67
CA ASN A 140 14.39 3.43 -22.67
C ASN A 140 14.40 4.03 -21.24
N LEU A 141 13.33 4.71 -20.84
CA LEU A 141 13.20 5.23 -19.48
C LEU A 141 13.03 4.08 -18.49
N THR A 142 13.74 4.13 -17.39
CA THR A 142 13.40 3.33 -16.21
C THR A 142 12.25 4.00 -15.45
N PRO A 143 11.49 3.26 -14.63
CA PRO A 143 10.45 3.85 -13.78
C PRO A 143 10.96 4.97 -12.87
N GLN A 144 12.19 4.85 -12.34
CA GLN A 144 12.83 5.90 -11.53
C GLN A 144 13.13 7.15 -12.36
N ALA A 145 13.75 6.98 -13.55
CA ALA A 145 14.06 8.10 -14.44
C ALA A 145 12.77 8.82 -14.90
N PHE A 146 11.69 8.08 -15.13
CA PHE A 146 10.40 8.66 -15.44
C PHE A 146 9.86 9.50 -14.27
N TYR A 147 9.91 8.97 -13.05
CA TYR A 147 9.47 9.69 -11.87
C TYR A 147 10.28 11.00 -11.67
N GLU A 148 11.60 10.91 -11.70
CA GLU A 148 12.48 12.07 -11.52
C GLU A 148 12.25 13.15 -12.57
N LYS A 149 12.10 12.75 -13.85
CA LYS A 149 11.98 13.68 -14.96
C LYS A 149 10.60 14.33 -15.07
N TYR A 150 9.52 13.56 -14.83
CA TYR A 150 8.16 14.00 -15.15
C TYR A 150 7.33 14.36 -13.93
N ILE A 151 7.70 13.90 -12.74
CA ILE A 151 7.01 14.20 -11.48
C ILE A 151 7.94 15.00 -10.55
N GLY A 152 9.08 14.48 -10.18
CA GLY A 152 10.13 15.16 -9.42
C GLY A 152 9.75 15.67 -8.05
N LEU A 153 8.64 15.18 -7.46
CA LEU A 153 8.19 15.57 -6.13
C LEU A 153 9.05 14.88 -5.06
N ASN A 154 9.48 15.61 -4.07
CA ASN A 154 10.03 15.01 -2.87
C ASN A 154 8.89 14.53 -1.96
N LEU A 155 8.58 13.23 -2.01
CA LEU A 155 7.46 12.65 -1.26
C LEU A 155 7.68 12.68 0.26
N ASP A 156 8.91 12.88 0.72
CA ASP A 156 9.23 13.00 2.14
C ASP A 156 8.81 14.35 2.74
N ASP A 157 8.53 15.35 1.90
CA ASP A 157 8.02 16.65 2.34
C ASP A 157 6.53 16.59 2.76
N TYR A 158 5.85 15.47 2.44
CA TYR A 158 4.44 15.27 2.76
C TYR A 158 4.26 14.43 4.02
N ILE A 159 3.31 14.82 4.85
CA ILE A 159 2.93 14.13 6.08
C ILE A 159 1.45 13.80 6.11
N SER A 160 1.10 12.70 6.77
CA SER A 160 -0.29 12.33 7.00
C SER A 160 -0.80 12.97 8.29
N ILE A 161 -1.85 13.77 8.18
CA ILE A 161 -2.56 14.37 9.31
C ILE A 161 -3.84 13.59 9.55
N ILE A 162 -4.13 13.26 10.80
CA ILE A 162 -5.41 12.65 11.21
C ILE A 162 -6.14 13.53 12.21
N ASN A 163 -7.45 13.34 12.30
CA ASN A 163 -8.25 13.81 13.40
C ASN A 163 -8.89 12.61 14.10
N ALA A 164 -8.29 12.19 15.20
CA ALA A 164 -8.74 11.10 16.06
C ALA A 164 -9.00 11.64 17.47
N PRO A 165 -10.22 12.11 17.78
CA PRO A 165 -10.56 12.76 19.05
C PRO A 165 -10.85 11.72 20.14
N THR A 166 -9.88 10.87 20.46
CA THR A 166 -10.00 9.81 21.47
C THR A 166 -8.99 10.03 22.59
N GLU A 167 -9.33 9.62 23.81
CA GLU A 167 -8.48 9.83 25.00
C GLU A 167 -7.11 9.14 24.88
N ASP A 168 -7.06 8.00 24.21
CA ASP A 168 -5.83 7.23 23.98
C ASP A 168 -4.93 7.87 22.90
N LYS A 169 -5.42 8.88 22.17
CA LYS A 169 -4.68 9.56 21.11
C LYS A 169 -4.68 11.09 21.27
N PRO A 170 -3.96 11.63 22.29
CA PRO A 170 -3.82 13.07 22.45
C PRO A 170 -3.41 13.80 21.17
N TYR A 171 -3.95 14.98 20.96
CA TYR A 171 -3.54 15.86 19.85
C TYR A 171 -2.07 16.29 19.95
N TYR A 172 -1.51 16.74 18.83
CA TYR A 172 -0.12 17.21 18.69
C TYR A 172 0.91 16.12 19.01
N ARG A 173 0.54 14.86 18.75
CA ARG A 173 1.42 13.70 18.86
C ARG A 173 1.45 12.94 17.55
N SER A 174 2.58 12.25 17.32
CA SER A 174 2.72 11.32 16.20
C SER A 174 2.35 9.90 16.61
N TYR A 175 1.69 9.20 15.73
CA TYR A 175 1.27 7.81 15.90
C TYR A 175 1.72 6.98 14.71
N SER A 176 2.02 5.74 14.97
CA SER A 176 2.29 4.72 13.97
C SER A 176 1.43 3.50 14.26
N VAL A 177 1.27 2.65 13.27
CA VAL A 177 0.57 1.37 13.42
C VAL A 177 1.56 0.25 13.13
N GLU A 178 1.78 -0.60 14.11
CA GLU A 178 2.65 -1.75 13.96
C GLU A 178 2.06 -2.73 12.94
N TYR A 179 2.91 -3.36 12.15
CA TYR A 179 2.53 -4.26 11.04
C TYR A 179 1.68 -3.59 9.94
N LEU A 180 1.57 -2.26 9.91
CA LEU A 180 0.96 -1.53 8.81
C LEU A 180 2.06 -0.98 7.91
N GLY A 181 2.24 -1.57 6.76
CA GLY A 181 3.22 -1.19 5.77
C GLY A 181 3.19 -2.19 4.61
N ASN A 182 3.76 -1.81 3.48
CA ASN A 182 3.80 -2.65 2.29
C ASN A 182 5.21 -2.85 1.73
N VAL A 183 6.18 -2.13 2.23
CA VAL A 183 7.61 -2.25 1.84
C VAL A 183 8.42 -2.34 3.11
N LEU A 184 9.15 -3.44 3.30
CA LEU A 184 9.88 -3.71 4.53
C LEU A 184 10.95 -2.64 4.84
N GLU A 185 11.65 -2.16 3.80
CA GLU A 185 12.67 -1.12 3.90
C GLU A 185 12.08 0.30 3.82
N GLY A 186 10.77 0.40 3.56
CA GLY A 186 10.08 1.67 3.42
C GLY A 186 9.91 2.40 4.76
N ARG A 187 9.60 3.67 4.69
CA ARG A 187 9.26 4.43 5.89
C ARG A 187 8.00 3.86 6.54
N GLN A 188 8.00 3.83 7.87
CA GLN A 188 6.84 3.39 8.64
C GLN A 188 5.69 4.37 8.46
N VAL A 189 4.46 3.86 8.36
CA VAL A 189 3.26 4.69 8.34
C VAL A 189 3.21 5.55 9.60
N LYS A 190 3.09 6.87 9.41
CA LYS A 190 3.14 7.84 10.50
C LYS A 190 2.06 8.90 10.31
N TYR A 191 1.32 9.14 11.38
CA TYR A 191 0.28 10.15 11.44
C TYR A 191 0.62 11.22 12.49
N VAL A 192 0.24 12.46 12.21
CA VAL A 192 0.20 13.53 13.21
C VAL A 192 -1.27 13.79 13.57
N ASN A 193 -1.64 13.60 14.82
CA ASN A 193 -3.02 13.83 15.26
C ASN A 193 -3.23 15.30 15.62
N LEU A 194 -4.14 15.96 14.92
CA LEU A 194 -4.46 17.37 15.11
C LEU A 194 -5.97 17.59 15.30
N PRO A 195 -6.36 18.69 15.98
CA PRO A 195 -7.75 19.14 16.00
C PRO A 195 -8.28 19.36 14.59
N ILE A 196 -9.57 19.13 14.38
CA ILE A 196 -10.19 19.22 13.06
C ILE A 196 -10.00 20.59 12.39
N GLU A 197 -9.98 21.67 13.18
CA GLU A 197 -9.79 23.00 12.63
C GLU A 197 -8.38 23.22 12.08
N GLU A 198 -7.35 22.63 12.69
CA GLU A 198 -5.98 22.67 12.17
C GLU A 198 -5.84 21.84 10.88
N LEU A 199 -6.49 20.65 10.84
CA LEU A 199 -6.52 19.82 9.65
C LEU A 199 -7.19 20.57 8.48
N LYS A 200 -8.34 21.20 8.72
CA LYS A 200 -9.04 22.03 7.72
C LYS A 200 -8.18 23.18 7.21
N LYS A 201 -7.49 23.90 8.12
CA LYS A 201 -6.59 24.99 7.74
C LYS A 201 -5.45 24.49 6.83
N ALA A 202 -4.82 23.37 7.19
CA ALA A 202 -3.77 22.76 6.37
C ALA A 202 -4.29 22.39 4.98
N ALA A 203 -5.44 21.75 4.90
CA ALA A 203 -6.06 21.37 3.62
C ALA A 203 -6.40 22.58 2.74
N VAL A 204 -6.94 23.66 3.34
CA VAL A 204 -7.23 24.91 2.62
C VAL A 204 -5.96 25.57 2.11
N ALA A 205 -4.91 25.65 2.94
CA ALA A 205 -3.63 26.23 2.55
C ALA A 205 -3.01 25.47 1.36
N GLN A 206 -2.96 24.14 1.41
CA GLN A 206 -2.45 23.32 0.33
C GLN A 206 -3.23 23.54 -0.98
N MET A 207 -4.56 23.59 -0.93
CA MET A 207 -5.38 23.89 -2.11
C MET A 207 -5.15 25.31 -2.65
N GLN A 208 -4.91 26.30 -1.79
CA GLN A 208 -4.60 27.67 -2.20
C GLN A 208 -3.23 27.77 -2.89
N ASP A 209 -2.29 26.91 -2.52
CA ASP A 209 -0.98 26.78 -3.17
C ASP A 209 -1.07 26.00 -4.51
N GLY A 210 -2.27 25.57 -4.91
CA GLY A 210 -2.52 24.88 -6.17
C GLY A 210 -2.30 23.36 -6.11
N GLU A 211 -2.10 22.79 -4.94
CA GLU A 211 -1.89 21.36 -4.75
C GLU A 211 -3.18 20.67 -4.28
N PRO A 212 -3.59 19.55 -4.89
CA PRO A 212 -4.74 18.79 -4.43
C PRO A 212 -4.43 18.08 -3.11
N VAL A 213 -5.45 17.98 -2.24
CA VAL A 213 -5.35 17.26 -0.98
C VAL A 213 -5.79 15.82 -1.18
N TRP A 214 -4.93 14.87 -0.86
CA TRP A 214 -5.32 13.47 -0.74
C TRP A 214 -5.96 13.24 0.63
N PHE A 215 -7.22 12.87 0.67
CA PHE A 215 -7.90 12.67 1.95
C PHE A 215 -8.72 11.38 1.97
N GLY A 216 -8.93 10.85 3.17
CA GLY A 216 -9.85 9.76 3.44
C GLY A 216 -10.68 10.06 4.69
N CYS A 217 -11.90 9.53 4.73
CA CYS A 217 -12.77 9.65 5.89
C CYS A 217 -13.69 8.43 6.01
N ASP A 218 -14.20 8.18 7.23
CA ASP A 218 -15.22 7.17 7.47
C ASP A 218 -16.60 7.72 7.02
N VAL A 219 -16.96 7.39 5.80
CA VAL A 219 -18.21 7.85 5.18
C VAL A 219 -19.38 6.93 5.51
N GLY A 220 -19.12 5.62 5.65
CA GLY A 220 -20.15 4.58 5.70
C GLY A 220 -21.16 4.74 6.82
N LYS A 221 -20.71 5.25 7.97
CA LYS A 221 -21.58 5.42 9.17
C LYS A 221 -22.45 6.66 9.15
N ARG A 222 -22.24 7.58 8.23
CA ARG A 222 -22.93 8.88 8.17
C ARG A 222 -23.48 9.19 6.79
N SER A 223 -23.73 8.15 5.99
CA SER A 223 -24.24 8.30 4.63
C SER A 223 -25.27 7.24 4.29
N THR A 224 -26.25 7.62 3.49
CA THR A 224 -27.17 6.71 2.81
C THR A 224 -26.79 6.63 1.35
N ARG A 225 -26.39 5.45 0.86
CA ARG A 225 -25.96 5.26 -0.54
C ARG A 225 -27.09 5.52 -1.53
N GLU A 226 -28.32 5.14 -1.18
CA GLU A 226 -29.50 5.26 -2.03
C GLU A 226 -29.86 6.72 -2.34
N SER A 227 -29.78 7.59 -1.33
CA SER A 227 -30.15 9.01 -1.47
C SER A 227 -28.95 9.94 -1.69
N GLY A 228 -27.71 9.45 -1.51
CA GLY A 228 -26.51 10.27 -1.57
C GLY A 228 -26.39 11.32 -0.45
N VAL A 229 -27.16 11.16 0.62
CA VAL A 229 -27.19 12.11 1.75
C VAL A 229 -26.10 11.74 2.76
N MET A 230 -25.33 12.73 3.17
CA MET A 230 -24.41 12.68 4.31
C MET A 230 -24.91 13.66 5.36
N ASP A 231 -25.21 13.18 6.57
CA ASP A 231 -25.71 14.02 7.65
C ASP A 231 -25.25 13.49 9.00
N THR A 232 -24.68 14.38 9.81
CA THR A 232 -24.22 14.06 11.17
C THR A 232 -25.37 13.82 12.15
N LYS A 233 -26.62 14.13 11.77
CA LYS A 233 -27.82 14.01 12.61
C LYS A 233 -28.63 12.73 12.33
N ILE A 234 -28.38 12.05 11.23
CA ILE A 234 -29.16 10.86 10.82
C ILE A 234 -28.73 9.60 11.58
N PHE A 235 -27.54 9.60 12.20
CA PHE A 235 -26.97 8.41 12.87
C PHE A 235 -26.42 8.76 14.24
#